data_31fbceadc5281941365717a56a79d1ab
#
_entry.id   31fbceadc5281941365717a56a79d1ab
#
_cell.length_a   1.000
_cell.length_b   1.000
_cell.length_c   1.000
_cell.angle_alpha   90.00
_cell.angle_beta   90.00
_cell.angle_gamma   90.00
#
_symmetry.space_group_name_H-M   'P 1'
#
loop_
_entity.id
_entity.type
_entity.pdbx_description
1 polymer ?
#
loop_
_entity_poly.entity_id
_entity_poly.type
_entity_poly.pdbx_seq_one_letter_code
_entity_poly.pdbx_strand_id
1 'polypeptide(L)'
;MKNNIFAETYTQVQELKKQYNAAKAAEDKAGIQAAREAYNLLMDGISTAGENSVRIYRLYEEARDCGNEYIDFHEAVWDKDVAGMIGALRENGISHFTFSSGWSGAVDIAWLFAQNGCRLEGLVEINSPHKAFGSNEYEKAHGYLFRIG
;
A
#
# COMPACT_ATOMS: atom_id res chain seq x y z
N MET A 1 -14.86 12.69 5.25
CA MET A 1 -13.74 11.84 4.79
C MET A 1 -14.10 11.22 3.45
N LYS A 2 -13.33 11.48 2.43
CA LYS A 2 -13.57 10.84 1.13
C LYS A 2 -13.28 9.33 1.28
N ASN A 3 -14.23 8.49 0.88
CA ASN A 3 -13.96 7.07 0.71
C ASN A 3 -12.94 6.94 -0.41
N ASN A 4 -11.83 6.28 -0.15
CA ASN A 4 -10.86 6.00 -1.19
C ASN A 4 -11.05 4.58 -1.74
N ILE A 5 -10.72 4.39 -3.00
CA ILE A 5 -10.87 3.11 -3.68
C ILE A 5 -10.04 2.01 -3.00
N PHE A 6 -8.93 2.36 -2.36
CA PHE A 6 -8.05 1.40 -1.71
C PHE A 6 -8.69 0.81 -0.45
N ALA A 7 -9.36 1.63 0.36
CA ALA A 7 -10.07 1.16 1.56
C ALA A 7 -11.24 0.24 1.19
N GLU A 8 -12.01 0.60 0.18
CA GLU A 8 -13.12 -0.22 -0.32
C GLU A 8 -12.62 -1.56 -0.85
N THR A 9 -11.56 -1.53 -1.65
CA THR A 9 -10.96 -2.74 -2.22
C THR A 9 -10.37 -3.63 -1.12
N TYR A 10 -9.72 -3.05 -0.12
CA TYR A 10 -9.18 -3.81 1.02
C TYR A 10 -10.28 -4.61 1.72
N THR A 11 -11.42 -3.99 1.99
CA THR A 11 -12.56 -4.67 2.61
C THR A 11 -13.05 -5.84 1.75
N GLN A 12 -13.19 -5.64 0.45
CA GLN A 12 -13.61 -6.68 -0.48
C GLN A 12 -12.58 -7.81 -0.59
N VAL A 13 -11.30 -7.48 -0.60
CA VAL A 13 -10.21 -8.49 -0.64
C VAL A 13 -10.21 -9.33 0.64
N GLN A 14 -10.42 -8.73 1.82
CA GLN A 14 -10.49 -9.50 3.07
C GLN A 14 -11.64 -10.51 3.04
N GLU A 15 -12.80 -10.13 2.49
CA GLU A 15 -13.92 -11.04 2.32
C GLU A 15 -13.60 -12.18 1.34
N LEU A 16 -12.95 -11.88 0.23
CA LEU A 16 -12.51 -12.90 -0.73
C LEU A 16 -11.48 -13.85 -0.13
N LYS A 17 -10.57 -13.37 0.72
CA LYS A 17 -9.61 -14.23 1.43
C LYS A 17 -10.34 -15.23 2.34
N LYS A 18 -11.39 -14.79 3.03
CA LYS A 18 -12.22 -15.70 3.86
C LYS A 18 -12.89 -16.76 3.00
N GLN A 19 -13.49 -16.37 1.89
CA GLN A 19 -14.14 -17.29 0.95
C GLN A 19 -13.14 -18.29 0.36
N TYR A 20 -11.97 -17.82 -0.04
CA TYR A 20 -10.89 -18.66 -0.55
C TYR A 20 -10.44 -19.69 0.48
N ASN A 21 -10.20 -19.27 1.72
CA ASN A 21 -9.74 -20.16 2.79
C ASN A 21 -10.81 -21.19 3.15
N ALA A 22 -12.09 -20.81 3.18
CA ALA A 22 -13.19 -21.73 3.42
C ALA A 22 -13.31 -22.76 2.30
N ALA A 23 -13.21 -22.33 1.05
CA ALA A 23 -13.25 -23.23 -0.11
C ALA A 23 -12.06 -24.18 -0.12
N LYS A 24 -10.87 -23.70 0.24
CA LYS A 24 -9.66 -24.52 0.33
C LYS A 24 -9.78 -25.58 1.42
N ALA A 25 -10.30 -25.22 2.60
CA ALA A 25 -10.53 -26.15 3.71
C ALA A 25 -11.57 -27.22 3.36
N ALA A 26 -12.57 -26.88 2.56
CA ALA A 26 -13.62 -27.78 2.08
C ALA A 26 -13.23 -28.54 0.80
N GLU A 27 -12.03 -28.33 0.27
CA GLU A 27 -11.56 -28.89 -1.01
C GLU A 27 -12.52 -28.57 -2.18
N ASP A 28 -13.16 -27.40 -2.11
CA ASP A 28 -14.11 -26.91 -3.12
C ASP A 28 -13.37 -26.19 -4.25
N LYS A 29 -13.06 -26.91 -5.31
CA LYS A 29 -12.33 -26.36 -6.47
C LYS A 29 -13.09 -25.23 -7.17
N ALA A 30 -14.41 -25.35 -7.29
CA ALA A 30 -15.23 -24.31 -7.91
C ALA A 30 -15.24 -23.02 -7.07
N GLY A 31 -15.30 -23.14 -5.74
CA GLY A 31 -15.23 -22.00 -4.81
C GLY A 31 -13.86 -21.32 -4.85
N ILE A 32 -12.78 -22.09 -4.92
CA ILE A 32 -11.42 -21.56 -5.07
C ILE A 32 -11.30 -20.73 -6.36
N GLN A 33 -11.76 -21.30 -7.47
CA GLN A 33 -11.71 -20.62 -8.77
C GLN A 33 -12.57 -19.36 -8.79
N ALA A 34 -13.76 -19.40 -8.22
CA ALA A 34 -14.65 -18.24 -8.12
C ALA A 34 -14.00 -17.10 -7.32
N ALA A 35 -13.34 -17.41 -6.20
CA ALA A 35 -12.64 -16.41 -5.39
C ALA A 35 -11.46 -15.79 -6.15
N ARG A 36 -10.70 -16.58 -6.89
CA ARG A 36 -9.60 -16.10 -7.73
C ARG A 36 -10.09 -15.17 -8.84
N GLU A 37 -11.16 -15.53 -9.52
CA GLU A 37 -11.75 -14.72 -10.59
C GLU A 37 -12.27 -13.38 -10.04
N ALA A 38 -12.93 -13.40 -8.88
CA ALA A 38 -13.41 -12.20 -8.21
C ALA A 38 -12.24 -11.27 -7.82
N TYR A 39 -11.16 -11.84 -7.30
CA TYR A 39 -9.94 -11.07 -6.97
C TYR A 39 -9.35 -10.40 -8.22
N ASN A 40 -9.24 -11.14 -9.32
CA ASN A 40 -8.72 -10.59 -10.57
C ASN A 40 -9.58 -9.44 -11.09
N LEU A 41 -10.90 -9.55 -10.97
CA LEU A 41 -11.82 -8.46 -11.35
C LEU A 41 -11.63 -7.22 -10.48
N LEU A 42 -11.38 -7.39 -9.18
CA LEU A 42 -11.08 -6.25 -8.30
C LEU A 42 -9.77 -5.57 -8.70
N MET A 43 -8.73 -6.34 -9.00
CA MET A 43 -7.44 -5.78 -9.43
C MET A 43 -7.55 -5.08 -10.78
N ASP A 44 -8.32 -5.63 -11.72
CA ASP A 44 -8.60 -4.99 -13.00
C ASP A 44 -9.33 -3.66 -12.81
N GLY A 45 -10.30 -3.63 -11.89
CA GLY A 45 -11.02 -2.40 -11.54
C GLY A 45 -10.11 -1.32 -11.00
N ILE A 46 -9.15 -1.68 -10.14
CA ILE A 46 -8.14 -0.74 -9.62
C ILE A 46 -7.23 -0.25 -10.74
N SER A 47 -6.79 -1.13 -11.64
CA SER A 47 -5.88 -0.75 -12.72
C SER A 47 -6.50 0.29 -13.66
N THR A 48 -7.83 0.29 -13.82
CA THR A 48 -8.53 1.29 -14.62
C THR A 48 -8.55 2.68 -13.96
N ALA A 49 -8.34 2.76 -12.65
CA ALA A 49 -8.32 4.02 -11.91
C ALA A 49 -7.01 4.82 -12.08
N GLY A 50 -5.97 4.22 -12.67
CA GLY A 50 -4.70 4.88 -12.93
C GLY A 50 -3.54 3.91 -13.05
N GLU A 51 -2.48 4.34 -13.70
CA GLU A 51 -1.31 3.51 -14.03
C GLU A 51 -0.63 2.89 -12.80
N ASN A 52 -0.56 3.63 -11.69
CA ASN A 52 0.12 3.18 -10.49
C ASN A 52 -0.82 2.64 -9.40
N SER A 53 -2.12 2.55 -9.68
CA SER A 53 -3.13 2.25 -8.65
C SER A 53 -3.00 0.87 -8.03
N VAL A 54 -2.66 -0.16 -8.82
CA VAL A 54 -2.44 -1.52 -8.29
C VAL A 54 -1.24 -1.56 -7.35
N ARG A 55 -0.17 -0.88 -7.72
CA ARG A 55 1.05 -0.79 -6.91
C ARG A 55 0.78 -0.07 -5.58
N ILE A 56 0.07 1.05 -5.63
CA ILE A 56 -0.33 1.80 -4.43
C ILE A 56 -1.27 0.95 -3.57
N TYR A 57 -2.20 0.23 -4.16
CA TYR A 57 -3.08 -0.66 -3.43
C TYR A 57 -2.30 -1.72 -2.63
N ARG A 58 -1.28 -2.32 -3.24
CA ARG A 58 -0.44 -3.30 -2.54
C ARG A 58 0.27 -2.70 -1.34
N LEU A 59 0.75 -1.47 -1.47
CA LEU A 59 1.35 -0.74 -0.35
C LEU A 59 0.33 -0.39 0.72
N TYR A 60 -0.89 -0.06 0.31
CA TYR A 60 -2.00 0.18 1.22
C TYR A 60 -2.36 -1.08 2.03
N GLU A 61 -2.51 -2.21 1.34
CA GLU A 61 -2.79 -3.51 1.96
C GLU A 61 -1.69 -3.88 2.96
N GLU A 62 -0.43 -3.74 2.56
CA GLU A 62 0.72 -4.02 3.42
C GLU A 62 0.70 -3.15 4.68
N ALA A 63 0.45 -1.85 4.54
CA ALA A 63 0.37 -0.94 5.67
C ALA A 63 -0.76 -1.32 6.64
N ARG A 64 -1.92 -1.67 6.12
CA ARG A 64 -3.06 -2.11 6.93
C ARG A 64 -2.73 -3.42 7.67
N ASP A 65 -2.14 -4.38 6.99
CA ASP A 65 -1.79 -5.68 7.57
C ASP A 65 -0.71 -5.54 8.65
N CYS A 66 0.22 -4.59 8.50
CA CYS A 66 1.25 -4.30 9.51
C CYS A 66 0.76 -3.43 10.67
N GLY A 67 -0.46 -2.89 10.60
CA GLY A 67 -0.99 -1.96 11.59
C GLY A 67 -0.42 -0.55 11.51
N ASN A 68 0.10 -0.14 10.36
CA ASN A 68 0.55 1.23 10.12
C ASN A 68 -0.63 2.16 9.81
N GLU A 69 -0.53 3.39 10.26
CA GLU A 69 -1.54 4.42 10.00
C GLU A 69 -1.49 4.91 8.55
N TYR A 70 -0.30 4.94 7.95
CA TYR A 70 -0.07 5.49 6.60
C TYR A 70 0.55 4.45 5.68
N ILE A 71 0.36 4.63 4.37
CA ILE A 71 1.11 3.91 3.34
C ILE A 71 2.60 4.23 3.51
N ASP A 72 3.46 3.22 3.44
CA ASP A 72 4.90 3.39 3.49
C ASP A 72 5.55 3.03 2.14
N PHE A 73 6.36 3.94 1.63
CA PHE A 73 7.24 3.66 0.50
C PHE A 73 8.58 3.16 1.04
N HIS A 74 8.67 1.87 1.31
CA HIS A 74 9.86 1.27 1.92
C HIS A 74 10.94 0.86 0.92
N GLU A 75 10.61 0.80 -0.36
CA GLU A 75 11.55 0.51 -1.43
C GLU A 75 11.80 1.74 -2.29
N ALA A 76 12.84 1.68 -3.09
CA ALA A 76 13.13 2.75 -4.03
C ALA A 76 11.96 2.93 -5.01
N VAL A 77 11.37 4.09 -5.00
CA VAL A 77 10.42 4.52 -6.01
C VAL A 77 11.22 5.13 -7.15
N TRP A 78 10.94 4.73 -8.38
CA TRP A 78 11.63 5.31 -9.53
C TRP A 78 11.22 6.78 -9.68
N ASP A 79 12.19 7.63 -10.01
CA ASP A 79 11.98 9.06 -10.21
C ASP A 79 10.83 9.37 -11.19
N LYS A 80 10.73 8.61 -12.26
CA LYS A 80 9.66 8.75 -13.27
C LYS A 80 8.25 8.47 -12.73
N ASP A 81 8.11 7.73 -11.63
CA ASP A 81 6.83 7.31 -11.07
C ASP A 81 6.33 8.22 -9.95
N VAL A 82 7.19 9.06 -9.38
CA VAL A 82 6.87 9.89 -8.20
C VAL A 82 5.64 10.77 -8.44
N ALA A 83 5.61 11.53 -9.51
CA ALA A 83 4.51 12.46 -9.80
C ALA A 83 3.17 11.73 -9.93
N GLY A 84 3.15 10.60 -10.64
CA GLY A 84 1.95 9.78 -10.84
C GLY A 84 1.46 9.16 -9.54
N MET A 85 2.37 8.65 -8.71
CA MET A 85 2.02 8.05 -7.43
C MET A 85 1.46 9.08 -6.44
N ILE A 86 2.10 10.23 -6.33
CA ILE A 86 1.61 11.32 -5.47
C ILE A 86 0.24 11.83 -5.96
N GLY A 87 0.07 11.97 -7.27
CA GLY A 87 -1.21 12.32 -7.87
C GLY A 87 -2.32 11.34 -7.51
N ALA A 88 -2.04 10.05 -7.61
CA ALA A 88 -2.99 8.99 -7.25
C ALA A 88 -3.38 9.03 -5.76
N LEU A 89 -2.42 9.25 -4.87
CA LEU A 89 -2.71 9.42 -3.44
C LEU A 89 -3.61 10.63 -3.21
N ARG A 90 -3.28 11.75 -3.84
CA ARG A 90 -4.07 13.00 -3.72
C ARG A 90 -5.50 12.82 -4.21
N GLU A 91 -5.69 12.19 -5.37
CA GLU A 91 -7.02 11.93 -5.94
C GLU A 91 -7.89 11.05 -5.03
N ASN A 92 -7.27 10.18 -4.26
CA ASN A 92 -7.98 9.30 -3.33
C ASN A 92 -8.10 9.88 -1.91
N GLY A 93 -7.78 11.15 -1.72
CA GLY A 93 -7.94 11.82 -0.44
C GLY A 93 -6.94 11.39 0.63
N ILE A 94 -5.84 10.78 0.24
CA ILE A 94 -4.77 10.38 1.15
C ILE A 94 -3.86 11.60 1.36
N SER A 95 -3.72 12.02 2.63
CA SER A 95 -3.02 13.25 2.97
C SER A 95 -1.57 13.05 3.41
N HIS A 96 -1.22 11.84 3.83
CA HIS A 96 0.10 11.54 4.41
C HIS A 96 0.59 10.18 3.93
N PHE A 97 1.91 10.05 3.88
CA PHE A 97 2.58 8.77 3.68
C PHE A 97 3.94 8.80 4.38
N THR A 98 4.53 7.63 4.58
CA THR A 98 5.88 7.51 5.12
C THR A 98 6.84 7.02 4.05
N PHE A 99 8.11 7.34 4.23
CA PHE A 99 9.18 6.91 3.33
C PHE A 99 10.34 6.40 4.18
N SER A 100 10.55 5.08 4.18
CA SER A 100 11.52 4.40 5.04
C SER A 100 12.67 3.75 4.26
N SER A 101 12.84 4.10 2.98
CA SER A 101 13.88 3.52 2.15
C SER A 101 15.28 3.84 2.68
N GLY A 102 16.10 2.81 2.83
CA GLY A 102 17.54 2.92 3.15
C GLY A 102 18.44 2.93 1.92
N TRP A 103 17.87 2.96 0.73
CA TRP A 103 18.61 2.97 -0.53
C TRP A 103 19.38 4.28 -0.73
N SER A 104 20.54 4.21 -1.41
CA SER A 104 21.40 5.37 -1.62
C SER A 104 20.77 6.52 -2.40
N GLY A 105 19.74 6.24 -3.22
CA GLY A 105 18.97 7.25 -3.94
C GLY A 105 17.81 7.85 -3.15
N ALA A 106 17.64 7.52 -1.88
CA ALA A 106 16.48 7.95 -1.09
C ALA A 106 16.38 9.47 -0.97
N VAL A 107 17.49 10.17 -0.84
CA VAL A 107 17.51 11.63 -0.73
C VAL A 107 16.97 12.28 -2.00
N ASP A 108 17.37 11.77 -3.17
CA ASP A 108 16.88 12.28 -4.45
C ASP A 108 15.38 12.05 -4.63
N ILE A 109 14.88 10.90 -4.19
CA ILE A 109 13.45 10.58 -4.21
C ILE A 109 12.70 11.51 -3.25
N ALA A 110 13.21 11.72 -2.03
CA ALA A 110 12.60 12.65 -1.07
C ALA A 110 12.52 14.06 -1.62
N TRP A 111 13.56 14.49 -2.35
CA TRP A 111 13.55 15.79 -3.05
C TRP A 111 12.43 15.85 -4.09
N LEU A 112 12.22 14.78 -4.85
CA LEU A 112 11.11 14.71 -5.83
C LEU A 112 9.74 14.76 -5.16
N PHE A 113 9.57 14.15 -3.98
CA PHE A 113 8.34 14.32 -3.21
C PHE A 113 8.09 15.79 -2.91
N ALA A 114 9.13 16.52 -2.46
CA ALA A 114 9.02 17.95 -2.20
C ALA A 114 8.66 18.74 -3.47
N GLN A 115 9.24 18.39 -4.61
CA GLN A 115 8.93 19.03 -5.91
C GLN A 115 7.48 18.77 -6.34
N ASN A 116 6.85 17.72 -5.88
CA ASN A 116 5.44 17.38 -6.16
C ASN A 116 4.49 17.87 -5.06
N GLY A 117 4.90 18.81 -4.25
CA GLY A 117 4.05 19.47 -3.27
C GLY A 117 3.96 18.78 -1.92
N CYS A 118 4.80 17.79 -1.66
CA CYS A 118 4.84 17.11 -0.36
C CYS A 118 5.73 17.87 0.63
N ARG A 119 5.32 17.89 1.90
CA ARG A 119 6.09 18.50 2.98
C ARG A 119 6.60 17.45 3.94
N LEU A 120 7.88 17.51 4.27
CA LEU A 120 8.44 16.69 5.35
C LEU A 120 7.96 17.22 6.70
N GLU A 121 7.26 16.37 7.47
CA GLU A 121 6.77 16.73 8.80
C GLU A 121 7.67 16.21 9.92
N GLY A 122 8.46 15.18 9.67
CA GLY A 122 9.40 14.67 10.68
C GLY A 122 9.77 13.22 10.46
N LEU A 123 10.38 12.64 11.47
CA LEU A 123 10.73 11.23 11.54
C LEU A 123 9.72 10.50 12.42
N VAL A 124 9.29 9.32 11.99
CA VAL A 124 8.36 8.48 12.74
C VAL A 124 8.85 7.03 12.79
N GLU A 125 8.42 6.30 13.81
CA GLU A 125 8.59 4.86 13.86
C GLU A 125 7.40 4.19 13.20
N ILE A 126 7.67 3.19 12.38
CA ILE A 126 6.66 2.39 11.68
C ILE A 126 6.92 0.92 11.89
N ASN A 127 5.94 0.09 11.55
CA ASN A 127 6.12 -1.36 11.47
C ASN A 127 6.63 -1.71 10.07
N SER A 128 7.74 -2.43 10.00
CA SER A 128 8.20 -3.05 8.76
C SER A 128 7.27 -4.24 8.43
N PRO A 129 7.09 -4.63 7.15
CA PRO A 129 6.36 -5.84 6.82
C PRO A 129 7.08 -7.13 7.21
N HIS A 130 8.32 -7.03 7.68
CA HIS A 130 9.12 -8.18 8.08
C HIS A 130 8.95 -8.48 9.56
N LYS A 131 8.93 -9.79 9.88
CA LYS A 131 8.93 -10.27 11.26
C LYS A 131 10.29 -10.89 11.57
N ALA A 132 10.80 -10.67 12.77
CA ALA A 132 12.00 -11.35 13.24
C ALA A 132 11.76 -12.87 13.28
N PHE A 133 12.79 -13.65 12.98
CA PHE A 133 12.72 -15.11 13.02
C PHE A 133 12.20 -15.59 14.39
N GLY A 134 11.14 -16.40 14.37
CA GLY A 134 10.52 -16.93 15.59
C GLY A 134 9.63 -15.96 16.35
N SER A 135 9.41 -14.75 15.82
CA SER A 135 8.52 -13.74 16.41
C SER A 135 7.24 -13.56 15.59
N ASN A 136 6.14 -13.21 16.29
CA ASN A 136 4.88 -12.79 15.65
C ASN A 136 4.78 -11.28 15.52
N GLU A 137 5.76 -10.54 16.01
CA GLU A 137 5.78 -9.09 15.97
C GLU A 137 6.54 -8.59 14.74
N TYR A 138 6.03 -7.53 14.13
CA TYR A 138 6.71 -6.86 13.04
C TYR A 138 7.93 -6.09 13.55
N GLU A 139 9.01 -6.13 12.79
CA GLU A 139 10.20 -5.33 13.09
C GLU A 139 9.85 -3.85 12.96
N LYS A 140 10.48 -3.02 13.79
CA LYS A 140 10.33 -1.57 13.73
C LYS A 140 11.31 -0.99 12.72
N ALA A 141 10.86 0.05 12.02
CA ALA A 141 11.67 0.83 11.11
C ALA A 141 11.43 2.32 11.35
N HIS A 142 12.30 3.16 10.85
CA HIS A 142 12.16 4.61 10.92
C HIS A 142 11.92 5.16 9.51
N GLY A 143 11.02 6.09 9.39
CA GLY A 143 10.69 6.72 8.12
C GLY A 143 10.45 8.20 8.25
N TYR A 144 10.52 8.88 7.13
CA TYR A 144 10.11 10.27 7.02
C TYR A 144 8.60 10.31 6.83
N LEU A 145 7.93 11.17 7.60
CA LEU A 145 6.50 11.44 7.40
C LEU A 145 6.36 12.64 6.46
N PHE A 146 5.68 12.43 5.36
CA PHE A 146 5.36 13.47 4.38
C PHE A 146 3.86 13.76 4.37
N ARG A 147 3.54 15.04 4.23
CA ARG A 147 2.17 15.51 3.99
C ARG A 147 2.03 15.93 2.54
N ILE A 148 0.93 15.50 1.91
CA ILE A 148 0.58 15.87 0.55
C ILE A 148 -0.20 17.19 0.59
N GLY A 149 0.37 18.20 0.00
CA GLY A 149 -0.21 19.54 -0.06
C GLY A 149 -1.31 19.70 -1.12
#